data_ecfa8132f4170e8a000c0acdd5715524
#
_entry.id   ecfa8132f4170e8a000c0acdd5715524
#
_cell.length_a   1.000
_cell.length_b   1.000
_cell.length_c   1.000
_cell.angle_alpha   90.00
_cell.angle_beta   90.00
_cell.angle_gamma   90.00
#
_symmetry.space_group_name_H-M   'P 1'
#
loop_
_entity.id
_entity.type
_entity.pdbx_description
1 polymer ?
#
loop_
_entity_poly.entity_id
_entity_poly.type
_entity_poly.pdbx_seq_one_letter_code
_entity_poly.pdbx_strand_id
1 'polypeptide(L)'
;MRMIERWFPCAEVSEASQVGWGSGNAESSLWVWFAKRPLVQAKAAVLTSLLPWPDDEAEQRRLQDLVRRALTGRAAANAEIADELAKHYPATPAVVDPFSGRGMIPLEAARLGLNATGIDYSPFASLGGALLADYALRDWSQEPALPFGESGEQLFEERLLSDVRLVLDEVGRR
;
A
#
# COMPACT_ATOMS: atom_id res chain seq x y z
N MET A 1 -13.33 -12.58 17.12
CA MET A 1 -13.23 -11.13 17.36
C MET A 1 -11.95 -10.63 16.71
N ARG A 2 -11.94 -9.44 16.13
CA ARG A 2 -10.76 -8.84 15.48
C ARG A 2 -10.07 -7.87 16.42
N MET A 3 -8.78 -7.65 16.18
CA MET A 3 -7.95 -6.77 17.03
C MET A 3 -8.52 -5.34 17.07
N ILE A 4 -8.96 -4.78 15.95
CA ILE A 4 -9.52 -3.43 15.85
C ILE A 4 -10.74 -3.19 16.78
N GLU A 5 -11.45 -4.24 17.15
CA GLU A 5 -12.61 -4.16 18.05
C GLU A 5 -12.21 -3.96 19.51
N ARG A 6 -10.95 -4.18 19.85
CA ARG A 6 -10.42 -4.12 21.21
C ARG A 6 -9.21 -3.21 21.38
N TRP A 7 -8.40 -3.10 20.33
CA TRP A 7 -7.18 -2.34 20.40
C TRP A 7 -6.79 -1.77 19.01
N PHE A 8 -6.29 -0.55 19.04
CA PHE A 8 -5.69 0.12 17.89
C PHE A 8 -4.47 0.91 18.35
N PRO A 9 -3.35 0.95 17.60
CA PRO A 9 -2.10 1.61 18.00
C PRO A 9 -2.18 3.14 17.82
N CYS A 10 -3.11 3.79 18.55
CA CYS A 10 -3.40 5.21 18.38
C CYS A 10 -2.18 6.12 18.63
N ALA A 11 -1.37 5.80 19.65
CA ALA A 11 -0.20 6.61 19.99
C ALA A 11 0.86 6.54 18.89
N GLU A 12 1.20 5.33 18.45
CA GLU A 12 2.20 5.07 17.42
C GLU A 12 1.76 5.66 16.06
N VAL A 13 0.48 5.52 15.72
CA VAL A 13 -0.09 6.09 14.50
C VAL A 13 -0.08 7.62 14.56
N SER A 14 -0.42 8.20 15.70
CA SER A 14 -0.40 9.66 15.87
C SER A 14 1.01 10.24 15.73
N GLU A 15 1.98 9.63 16.39
CA GLU A 15 3.39 10.03 16.32
C GLU A 15 3.93 9.92 14.89
N ALA A 16 3.77 8.77 14.25
CA ALA A 16 4.26 8.55 12.89
C ALA A 16 3.53 9.41 11.84
N SER A 17 2.28 9.80 12.09
CA SER A 17 1.54 10.70 11.21
C SER A 17 2.04 12.13 11.26
N GLN A 18 2.63 12.58 12.36
CA GLN A 18 3.18 13.92 12.51
C GLN A 18 4.48 14.11 11.74
N VAL A 19 5.32 13.09 11.66
CA VAL A 19 6.60 13.12 10.96
C VAL A 19 6.43 13.34 9.45
N GLY A 20 5.28 12.97 8.88
CA GLY A 20 4.97 13.15 7.45
C GLY A 20 4.44 14.54 7.05
N TRP A 21 4.13 15.42 7.99
CA TRP A 21 3.67 16.78 7.71
C TRP A 21 4.86 17.68 7.39
N GLY A 22 5.09 17.94 6.09
CA GLY A 22 6.12 18.86 5.63
C GLY A 22 7.38 18.22 5.05
N SER A 23 7.65 16.95 5.27
CA SER A 23 8.60 16.20 4.46
C SER A 23 7.87 15.80 3.17
N GLY A 24 8.31 16.31 2.01
CA GLY A 24 7.75 15.95 0.71
C GLY A 24 7.86 14.45 0.48
N ASN A 25 6.86 13.69 0.92
CA ASN A 25 6.75 12.30 0.55
C ASN A 25 6.58 12.25 -0.98
N ALA A 26 7.40 11.45 -1.65
CA ALA A 26 7.35 11.26 -3.10
C ALA A 26 5.90 10.99 -3.59
N GLU A 27 5.12 10.26 -2.80
CA GLU A 27 3.71 9.96 -3.09
C GLU A 27 2.80 11.19 -3.05
N SER A 28 3.05 12.18 -2.18
CA SER A 28 2.25 13.41 -2.11
C SER A 28 2.63 14.42 -3.19
N SER A 29 3.78 14.26 -3.84
CA SER A 29 4.23 15.12 -4.94
C SER A 29 3.65 14.71 -6.29
N LEU A 30 3.20 13.48 -6.46
CA LEU A 30 2.61 13.01 -7.70
C LEU A 30 1.27 13.71 -8.01
N TRP A 31 0.47 13.98 -6.99
CA TRP A 31 -0.81 14.66 -7.13
C TRP A 31 -1.39 15.09 -5.77
N VAL A 32 -2.15 16.16 -5.76
CA VAL A 32 -2.77 16.70 -4.55
C VAL A 32 -4.16 16.10 -4.38
N TRP A 33 -4.39 15.51 -3.20
CA TRP A 33 -5.70 15.03 -2.79
C TRP A 33 -6.11 15.69 -1.47
N PHE A 34 -7.35 16.20 -1.39
CA PHE A 34 -7.81 16.98 -0.25
C PHE A 34 -7.95 16.17 1.05
N ALA A 35 -8.32 14.88 0.93
CA ALA A 35 -8.49 13.98 2.08
C ALA A 35 -7.26 13.07 2.22
N LYS A 36 -6.14 13.63 2.72
CA LYS A 36 -4.89 12.88 2.90
C LYS A 36 -5.02 11.91 4.07
N ARG A 37 -4.88 10.61 3.78
CA ARG A 37 -4.73 9.57 4.80
C ARG A 37 -3.25 9.20 4.91
N PRO A 38 -2.62 9.31 6.09
CA PRO A 38 -1.26 8.81 6.30
C PRO A 38 -1.17 7.31 6.05
N LEU A 39 -0.09 6.85 5.41
CA LEU A 39 0.13 5.42 5.14
C LEU A 39 0.12 4.58 6.40
N VAL A 40 0.70 5.08 7.49
CA VAL A 40 0.71 4.40 8.78
C VAL A 40 -0.70 4.13 9.32
N GLN A 41 -1.65 5.06 9.10
CA GLN A 41 -3.06 4.85 9.48
C GLN A 41 -3.70 3.75 8.63
N ALA A 42 -3.48 3.78 7.32
CA ALA A 42 -3.98 2.75 6.40
C ALA A 42 -3.43 1.37 6.80
N LYS A 43 -2.13 1.27 7.03
CA LYS A 43 -1.49 0.02 7.45
C LYS A 43 -2.02 -0.49 8.78
N ALA A 44 -2.14 0.37 9.78
CA ALA A 44 -2.69 0.01 11.08
C ALA A 44 -4.13 -0.52 10.97
N ALA A 45 -4.97 0.15 10.16
CA ALA A 45 -6.35 -0.27 9.93
C ALA A 45 -6.42 -1.66 9.27
N VAL A 46 -5.62 -1.91 8.22
CA VAL A 46 -5.55 -3.22 7.56
C VAL A 46 -5.13 -4.30 8.54
N LEU A 47 -4.00 -4.11 9.25
CA LEU A 47 -3.47 -5.11 10.17
C LEU A 47 -4.44 -5.44 11.31
N THR A 48 -4.97 -4.43 11.98
CA THR A 48 -5.87 -4.65 13.13
C THR A 48 -7.24 -5.20 12.73
N SER A 49 -7.69 -4.96 11.50
CA SER A 49 -8.92 -5.54 10.96
C SER A 49 -8.78 -7.01 10.59
N LEU A 50 -7.58 -7.47 10.25
CA LEU A 50 -7.32 -8.84 9.82
C LEU A 50 -6.85 -9.73 10.97
N LEU A 51 -6.02 -9.22 11.87
CA LEU A 51 -5.48 -10.00 12.99
C LEU A 51 -6.55 -10.30 14.03
N PRO A 52 -6.53 -11.50 14.64
CA PRO A 52 -7.46 -11.85 15.71
C PRO A 52 -7.11 -11.10 17.00
N TRP A 53 -8.09 -11.06 17.91
CA TRP A 53 -7.88 -10.74 19.31
C TRP A 53 -7.99 -12.03 20.12
N PRO A 54 -6.87 -12.66 20.52
CA PRO A 54 -6.88 -13.90 21.28
C PRO A 54 -7.34 -13.67 22.74
N ASP A 55 -7.72 -14.74 23.43
CA ASP A 55 -8.09 -14.66 24.84
C ASP A 55 -6.85 -14.63 25.76
N ASP A 56 -5.74 -15.20 25.31
CA ASP A 56 -4.48 -15.20 26.04
C ASP A 56 -3.77 -13.84 26.02
N GLU A 57 -3.48 -13.28 27.17
CA GLU A 57 -2.84 -11.98 27.29
C GLU A 57 -1.39 -11.94 26.75
N ALA A 58 -0.66 -13.03 26.83
CA ALA A 58 0.70 -13.07 26.29
C ALA A 58 0.67 -13.01 24.77
N GLU A 59 -0.28 -13.69 24.17
CA GLU A 59 -0.49 -13.68 22.74
C GLU A 59 -1.03 -12.32 22.24
N GLN A 60 -1.91 -11.67 23.03
CA GLN A 60 -2.34 -10.29 22.74
C GLN A 60 -1.14 -9.35 22.67
N ARG A 61 -0.24 -9.40 23.69
CA ARG A 61 0.98 -8.58 23.73
C ARG A 61 1.91 -8.87 22.56
N ARG A 62 2.07 -10.13 22.18
CA ARG A 62 2.87 -10.55 21.01
C ARG A 62 2.34 -9.94 19.71
N LEU A 63 1.03 -10.03 19.46
CA LEU A 63 0.41 -9.49 18.27
C LEU A 63 0.44 -7.95 18.23
N GLN A 64 0.23 -7.30 19.39
CA GLN A 64 0.37 -5.84 19.48
C GLN A 64 1.80 -5.39 19.16
N ASP A 65 2.82 -6.08 19.68
CA ASP A 65 4.22 -5.78 19.37
C ASP A 65 4.52 -5.99 17.88
N LEU A 66 4.02 -7.07 17.30
CA LEU A 66 4.17 -7.35 15.88
C LEU A 66 3.59 -6.22 15.02
N VAL A 67 2.38 -5.74 15.34
CA VAL A 67 1.77 -4.59 14.65
C VAL A 67 2.65 -3.34 14.81
N ARG A 68 3.11 -3.01 16.02
CA ARG A 68 3.98 -1.85 16.26
C ARG A 68 5.25 -1.91 15.42
N ARG A 69 5.92 -3.06 15.35
CA ARG A 69 7.11 -3.28 14.53
C ARG A 69 6.82 -3.13 13.03
N ALA A 70 5.67 -3.62 12.59
CA ALA A 70 5.25 -3.49 11.19
C ALA A 70 4.98 -2.02 10.79
N LEU A 71 4.46 -1.19 11.70
CA LEU A 71 4.21 0.23 11.44
C LEU A 71 5.52 1.03 11.25
N THR A 72 6.64 0.56 11.81
CA THR A 72 7.95 1.21 11.64
C THR A 72 8.64 0.86 10.30
N GLY A 73 7.98 0.14 9.40
CA GLY A 73 8.48 -0.13 8.04
C GLY A 73 9.54 -1.22 7.93
N ARG A 74 9.76 -2.06 8.94
CA ARG A 74 10.71 -3.17 8.90
C ARG A 74 10.20 -4.29 7.99
N ALA A 75 10.94 -4.60 6.93
CA ALA A 75 10.59 -5.65 5.97
C ALA A 75 10.37 -7.02 6.66
N ALA A 76 11.20 -7.36 7.63
CA ALA A 76 11.05 -8.59 8.42
C ALA A 76 9.69 -8.68 9.14
N ALA A 77 9.18 -7.56 9.66
CA ALA A 77 7.87 -7.54 10.32
C ALA A 77 6.71 -7.76 9.33
N ASN A 78 6.84 -7.35 8.09
CA ASN A 78 5.83 -7.64 7.07
C ASN A 78 5.79 -9.14 6.73
N ALA A 79 6.93 -9.82 6.68
CA ALA A 79 6.98 -11.28 6.50
C ALA A 79 6.33 -12.01 7.69
N GLU A 80 6.65 -11.60 8.93
CA GLU A 80 6.01 -12.16 10.13
C GLU A 80 4.48 -11.94 10.13
N ILE A 81 3.99 -10.81 9.63
CA ILE A 81 2.55 -10.54 9.46
C ILE A 81 1.95 -11.50 8.44
N ALA A 82 2.60 -11.73 7.30
CA ALA A 82 2.11 -12.65 6.28
C ALA A 82 1.99 -14.08 6.84
N ASP A 83 3.02 -14.54 7.56
CA ASP A 83 3.02 -15.84 8.25
C ASP A 83 1.90 -15.93 9.29
N GLU A 84 1.66 -14.84 10.04
CA GLU A 84 0.60 -14.80 11.03
C GLU A 84 -0.79 -14.88 10.38
N LEU A 85 -1.01 -14.13 9.31
CA LEU A 85 -2.28 -14.17 8.57
C LEU A 85 -2.53 -15.55 7.96
N ALA A 86 -1.50 -16.24 7.46
CA ALA A 86 -1.62 -17.59 6.92
C ALA A 86 -2.14 -18.62 7.95
N LYS A 87 -1.91 -18.39 9.26
CA LYS A 87 -2.48 -19.26 10.31
C LYS A 87 -3.99 -19.11 10.47
N HIS A 88 -4.53 -17.96 10.13
CA HIS A 88 -5.93 -17.59 10.39
C HIS A 88 -6.81 -17.62 9.14
N TYR A 89 -6.19 -17.62 7.95
CA TYR A 89 -6.90 -17.59 6.68
C TYR A 89 -6.41 -18.72 5.77
N PRO A 90 -7.31 -19.63 5.33
CA PRO A 90 -6.95 -20.73 4.44
C PRO A 90 -6.61 -20.27 3.01
N ALA A 91 -7.00 -19.04 2.66
CA ALA A 91 -6.66 -18.37 1.41
C ALA A 91 -6.33 -16.90 1.70
N THR A 92 -5.62 -16.25 0.80
CA THR A 92 -5.27 -14.83 0.90
C THR A 92 -6.51 -13.97 1.12
N PRO A 93 -6.63 -13.23 2.23
CA PRO A 93 -7.77 -12.40 2.50
C PRO A 93 -7.92 -11.27 1.46
N ALA A 94 -9.16 -10.86 1.21
CA ALA A 94 -9.47 -9.72 0.38
C ALA A 94 -9.80 -8.50 1.24
N VAL A 95 -9.27 -7.34 0.85
CA VAL A 95 -9.55 -6.05 1.46
C VAL A 95 -10.29 -5.19 0.45
N VAL A 96 -11.45 -4.67 0.84
CA VAL A 96 -12.25 -3.76 0.01
C VAL A 96 -12.34 -2.41 0.73
N ASP A 97 -11.93 -1.34 0.04
CA ASP A 97 -12.13 0.03 0.48
C ASP A 97 -13.13 0.73 -0.44
N PRO A 98 -14.40 0.92 -0.01
CA PRO A 98 -15.44 1.50 -0.84
C PRO A 98 -15.33 3.02 -1.01
N PHE A 99 -14.40 3.69 -0.32
CA PHE A 99 -14.12 5.12 -0.39
C PHE A 99 -12.62 5.37 -0.43
N SER A 100 -11.96 4.75 -1.41
CA SER A 100 -10.50 4.55 -1.42
C SER A 100 -9.69 5.85 -1.58
N GLY A 101 -10.28 6.91 -2.13
CA GLY A 101 -9.55 8.15 -2.38
C GLY A 101 -8.26 7.88 -3.17
N ARG A 102 -7.11 8.22 -2.62
CA ARG A 102 -5.80 7.95 -3.22
C ARG A 102 -5.37 6.47 -3.19
N GLY A 103 -6.19 5.56 -2.69
CA GLY A 103 -5.86 4.15 -2.63
C GLY A 103 -4.88 3.74 -1.52
N MET A 104 -4.79 4.49 -0.42
CA MET A 104 -3.83 4.19 0.65
C MET A 104 -4.08 2.86 1.35
N ILE A 105 -5.34 2.49 1.58
CA ILE A 105 -5.71 1.18 2.15
C ILE A 105 -5.41 0.05 1.15
N PRO A 106 -5.87 0.12 -0.12
CA PRO A 106 -5.46 -0.85 -1.14
C PRO A 106 -3.94 -0.98 -1.30
N LEU A 107 -3.19 0.13 -1.27
CA LEU A 107 -1.74 0.12 -1.36
C LEU A 107 -1.09 -0.67 -0.21
N GLU A 108 -1.47 -0.39 1.03
CA GLU A 108 -0.89 -1.10 2.18
C GLU A 108 -1.33 -2.57 2.23
N ALA A 109 -2.56 -2.88 1.79
CA ALA A 109 -2.99 -4.27 1.63
C ALA A 109 -2.17 -5.01 0.57
N ALA A 110 -1.94 -4.41 -0.60
CA ALA A 110 -1.13 -4.98 -1.67
C ALA A 110 0.34 -5.18 -1.24
N ARG A 111 0.93 -4.23 -0.50
CA ARG A 111 2.28 -4.36 0.09
C ARG A 111 2.43 -5.51 1.08
N LEU A 112 1.33 -5.96 1.66
CA LEU A 112 1.27 -7.14 2.52
C LEU A 112 0.95 -8.43 1.76
N GLY A 113 0.87 -8.38 0.42
CA GLY A 113 0.54 -9.53 -0.42
C GLY A 113 -0.95 -9.91 -0.39
N LEU A 114 -1.84 -9.01 0.02
CA LEU A 114 -3.28 -9.25 0.10
C LEU A 114 -3.97 -8.87 -1.21
N ASN A 115 -5.11 -9.50 -1.48
CA ASN A 115 -5.99 -9.06 -2.55
C ASN A 115 -6.68 -7.75 -2.13
N ALA A 116 -6.53 -6.69 -2.93
CA ALA A 116 -7.05 -5.38 -2.60
C ALA A 116 -7.96 -4.83 -3.71
N THR A 117 -9.07 -4.23 -3.31
CA THR A 117 -9.99 -3.53 -4.22
C THR A 117 -10.31 -2.16 -3.64
N GLY A 118 -9.95 -1.11 -4.37
CA GLY A 118 -10.35 0.26 -4.07
C GLY A 118 -11.49 0.70 -4.97
N ILE A 119 -12.51 1.31 -4.39
CA ILE A 119 -13.64 1.89 -5.12
C ILE A 119 -13.73 3.36 -4.73
N ASP A 120 -13.92 4.24 -5.72
CA ASP A 120 -14.18 5.65 -5.47
C ASP A 120 -15.10 6.22 -6.55
N TYR A 121 -15.90 7.20 -6.17
CA TYR A 121 -16.77 7.89 -7.10
C TYR A 121 -16.01 8.79 -8.08
N SER A 122 -14.86 9.33 -7.65
CA SER A 122 -14.02 10.20 -8.46
C SER A 122 -13.14 9.39 -9.42
N PRO A 123 -13.28 9.57 -10.74
CA PRO A 123 -12.37 8.94 -11.71
C PRO A 123 -10.90 9.30 -11.47
N PHE A 124 -10.65 10.52 -10.98
CA PHE A 124 -9.30 10.97 -10.63
C PHE A 124 -8.71 10.19 -9.43
N ALA A 125 -9.54 9.91 -8.41
CA ALA A 125 -9.15 9.07 -7.29
C ALA A 125 -8.86 7.63 -7.76
N SER A 126 -9.73 7.06 -8.59
CA SER A 126 -9.56 5.71 -9.12
C SER A 126 -8.28 5.57 -9.94
N LEU A 127 -7.97 6.56 -10.79
CA LEU A 127 -6.72 6.58 -11.57
C LEU A 127 -5.50 6.69 -10.64
N GLY A 128 -5.53 7.61 -9.67
CA GLY A 128 -4.42 7.80 -8.73
C GLY A 128 -4.21 6.57 -7.84
N GLY A 129 -5.29 5.93 -7.40
CA GLY A 129 -5.22 4.67 -6.67
C GLY A 129 -4.63 3.53 -7.49
N ALA A 130 -5.01 3.40 -8.77
CA ALA A 130 -4.43 2.42 -9.68
C ALA A 130 -2.94 2.66 -9.91
N LEU A 131 -2.52 3.90 -10.11
CA LEU A 131 -1.10 4.25 -10.27
C LEU A 131 -0.25 3.85 -9.06
N LEU A 132 -0.77 4.02 -7.85
CA LEU A 132 -0.03 3.75 -6.60
C LEU A 132 -0.11 2.29 -6.15
N ALA A 133 -1.30 1.68 -6.22
CA ALA A 133 -1.56 0.40 -5.57
C ALA A 133 -1.61 -0.80 -6.56
N ASP A 134 -1.64 -0.54 -7.86
CA ASP A 134 -1.66 -1.58 -8.88
C ASP A 134 -0.47 -1.43 -9.83
N TYR A 135 -0.41 -0.35 -10.62
CA TYR A 135 0.60 -0.23 -11.69
C TYR A 135 2.04 -0.21 -11.17
N ALA A 136 2.29 0.41 -10.02
CA ALA A 136 3.62 0.43 -9.41
C ALA A 136 4.09 -0.95 -8.90
N LEU A 137 3.16 -1.90 -8.72
CA LEU A 137 3.44 -3.25 -8.20
C LEU A 137 3.38 -4.32 -9.30
N ARG A 138 2.98 -3.98 -10.51
CA ARG A 138 2.91 -4.92 -11.64
C ARG A 138 4.28 -5.23 -12.21
N ASP A 139 4.42 -6.46 -12.69
CA ASP A 139 5.49 -6.83 -13.61
C ASP A 139 5.12 -6.36 -15.03
N TRP A 140 5.85 -5.39 -15.53
CA TRP A 140 5.67 -4.81 -16.88
C TRP A 140 6.56 -5.47 -17.93
N SER A 141 7.40 -6.46 -17.57
CA SER A 141 8.37 -7.09 -18.48
C SER A 141 7.72 -7.77 -19.69
N GLN A 142 6.46 -8.22 -19.54
CA GLN A 142 5.71 -8.93 -20.57
C GLN A 142 4.77 -8.00 -21.39
N GLU A 143 4.68 -6.73 -21.01
CA GLU A 143 3.82 -5.78 -21.75
C GLU A 143 4.46 -5.38 -23.08
N PRO A 144 3.67 -5.12 -24.14
CA PRO A 144 4.20 -4.68 -25.42
C PRO A 144 4.94 -3.34 -25.28
N ALA A 145 5.94 -3.14 -26.15
CA ALA A 145 6.66 -1.88 -26.19
C ALA A 145 5.74 -0.72 -26.58
N LEU A 146 6.08 0.50 -26.13
CA LEU A 146 5.37 1.70 -26.57
C LEU A 146 5.50 1.85 -28.11
N PRO A 147 4.44 2.33 -28.78
CA PRO A 147 4.42 2.39 -30.26
C PRO A 147 5.43 3.38 -30.87
N PHE A 148 6.09 4.18 -30.04
CA PHE A 148 7.09 5.17 -30.42
C PHE A 148 8.46 4.96 -29.73
N GLY A 149 8.67 3.79 -29.10
CA GLY A 149 9.91 3.43 -28.43
C GLY A 149 10.66 2.33 -29.15
N GLU A 150 12.00 2.32 -29.09
CA GLU A 150 12.80 1.18 -29.51
C GLU A 150 12.72 0.08 -28.46
N SER A 151 12.37 -1.13 -28.90
CA SER A 151 12.30 -2.30 -28.01
C SER A 151 13.71 -2.76 -27.69
N GLY A 152 14.17 -2.53 -26.47
CA GLY A 152 15.35 -3.18 -25.91
C GLY A 152 14.95 -4.21 -24.85
N GLU A 153 15.72 -5.29 -24.72
CA GLU A 153 15.63 -6.16 -23.54
C GLU A 153 16.12 -5.37 -22.31
N GLN A 154 15.18 -4.79 -21.58
CA GLN A 154 15.46 -4.07 -20.35
C GLN A 154 14.87 -4.81 -19.15
N LEU A 155 15.55 -4.73 -18.01
CA LEU A 155 15.01 -5.19 -16.76
C LEU A 155 13.76 -4.38 -16.39
N PHE A 156 12.83 -4.98 -15.65
CA PHE A 156 11.54 -4.39 -15.29
C PHE A 156 11.63 -2.93 -14.77
N GLU A 157 12.55 -2.66 -13.83
CA GLU A 157 12.73 -1.32 -13.26
C GLU A 157 13.26 -0.31 -14.29
N GLU A 158 14.19 -0.73 -15.14
CA GLU A 158 14.74 0.10 -16.21
C GLU A 158 13.71 0.38 -17.29
N ARG A 159 12.84 -0.60 -17.61
CA ARG A 159 11.80 -0.45 -18.60
C ARG A 159 10.78 0.61 -18.21
N LEU A 160 10.22 0.55 -17.00
CA LEU A 160 9.23 1.53 -16.55
C LEU A 160 9.79 2.96 -16.62
N LEU A 161 11.02 3.15 -16.15
CA LEU A 161 11.70 4.44 -16.19
C LEU A 161 11.98 4.91 -17.65
N SER A 162 12.37 3.98 -18.52
CA SER A 162 12.59 4.25 -19.93
C SER A 162 11.30 4.68 -20.63
N ASP A 163 10.21 3.95 -20.41
CA ASP A 163 8.91 4.24 -20.99
C ASP A 163 8.37 5.61 -20.52
N VAL A 164 8.53 5.94 -19.23
CA VAL A 164 8.18 7.26 -18.70
C VAL A 164 8.99 8.37 -19.37
N ARG A 165 10.30 8.18 -19.57
CA ARG A 165 11.14 9.17 -20.28
C ARG A 165 10.70 9.33 -21.72
N LEU A 166 10.44 8.24 -22.45
CA LEU A 166 9.95 8.29 -23.83
C LEU A 166 8.64 9.07 -23.95
N VAL A 167 7.67 8.84 -23.03
CA VAL A 167 6.42 9.61 -22.99
C VAL A 167 6.68 11.09 -22.74
N LEU A 168 7.55 11.44 -21.80
CA LEU A 168 7.87 12.83 -21.48
C LEU A 168 8.57 13.52 -22.64
N ASP A 169 9.50 12.85 -23.31
CA ASP A 169 10.20 13.36 -24.51
C ASP A 169 9.25 13.58 -25.69
N GLU A 170 8.28 12.68 -25.88
CA GLU A 170 7.28 12.84 -26.93
C GLU A 170 6.31 14.00 -26.64
N VAL A 171 5.87 14.14 -25.39
CA VAL A 171 5.03 15.28 -24.96
C VAL A 171 5.78 16.60 -25.08
N GLY A 172 7.07 16.63 -24.75
CA GLY A 172 7.90 17.82 -24.86
C GLY A 172 8.21 18.26 -26.30
N ARG A 173 8.06 17.33 -27.27
CA ARG A 173 8.24 17.63 -28.73
C ARG A 173 6.98 18.19 -29.41
N ARG A 174 5.81 18.02 -28.79
CA ARG A 174 4.53 18.54 -29.31
C ARG A 174 4.19 19.91 -28.75
#